data_2781ec19b25a2c3c43f6399b04db9c7f
#
_entry.id   2781ec19b25a2c3c43f6399b04db9c7f
#
_cell.length_a   1.000
_cell.length_b   1.000
_cell.length_c   1.000
_cell.angle_alpha   90.00
_cell.angle_beta   90.00
_cell.angle_gamma   90.00
#
_symmetry.space_group_name_H-M   'P 1'
#
loop_
_entity.id
_entity.type
_entity.pdbx_description
1 polymer ?
#
loop_
_entity_poly.entity_id
_entity_poly.type
_entity_poly.pdbx_seq_one_letter_code
_entity_poly.pdbx_strand_id
1 'polypeptide(L)'
;MFAGVGGIDLAFEQAGFKVIWANEIDKYACRTYRLNFGDQILVEGDIQEIATDDIPNFDVLIAGFPCQAFSSVGLLKGFEDPRGNLFFETARVIAAKRPSLVFFENVANLLKHDKGNTFETIKSTMNELGYYITYKVMNASDYGIPQQRNRIYIIASPHKDLVEKFCFPNERPLERDAFSYFDKEKQPEQYYMDNHKKWDEMMAYMDDRHRIYRFTDWGISRGRDGICPTLLAAMGSPYERIPFFYDDYSVRKITQLEAARLQGFPDSFIWPMKRTPKQVYKQIGNSVCVPIVKEIADNIMEALKEEDDYV
;
A
#
# COMPACT_ATOMS: atom_id res chain seq x y z
N MET A 1 -3.37 -2.95 -11.42
CA MET A 1 -3.54 -1.53 -11.82
C MET A 1 -2.99 -0.64 -10.71
N PHE A 2 -2.42 0.54 -11.04
CA PHE A 2 -1.75 1.44 -10.08
C PHE A 2 -0.66 0.70 -9.29
N ALA A 3 0.20 -0.02 -10.02
CA ALA A 3 1.11 -1.01 -9.45
C ALA A 3 2.14 -0.41 -8.48
N GLY A 4 2.43 0.90 -8.60
CA GLY A 4 3.46 1.53 -7.79
C GLY A 4 4.81 0.87 -8.03
N VAL A 5 5.45 0.43 -6.96
CA VAL A 5 6.70 -0.34 -7.02
C VAL A 5 6.48 -1.85 -7.10
N GLY A 6 5.22 -2.30 -7.15
CA GLY A 6 4.88 -3.72 -7.18
C GLY A 6 4.74 -4.38 -5.80
N GLY A 7 4.38 -3.63 -4.77
CA GLY A 7 4.23 -4.22 -3.43
C GLY A 7 3.06 -5.21 -3.31
N ILE A 8 1.92 -4.94 -3.98
CA ILE A 8 0.80 -5.88 -4.06
C ILE A 8 1.18 -7.05 -4.97
N ASP A 9 1.79 -6.76 -6.12
CA ASP A 9 2.26 -7.77 -7.08
C ASP A 9 3.21 -8.76 -6.41
N LEU A 10 4.21 -8.27 -5.67
CA LEU A 10 5.14 -9.10 -4.90
C LEU A 10 4.41 -10.04 -3.93
N ALA A 11 3.43 -9.52 -3.19
CA ALA A 11 2.66 -10.29 -2.23
C ALA A 11 1.85 -11.40 -2.91
N PHE A 12 1.19 -11.09 -4.03
CA PHE A 12 0.42 -12.07 -4.81
C PHE A 12 1.32 -13.11 -5.47
N GLU A 13 2.49 -12.74 -6.03
CA GLU A 13 3.45 -13.71 -6.54
C GLU A 13 3.97 -14.65 -5.45
N GLN A 14 4.24 -14.14 -4.25
CA GLN A 14 4.63 -14.96 -3.10
C GLN A 14 3.53 -15.93 -2.64
N ALA A 15 2.26 -15.63 -2.92
CA ALA A 15 1.11 -16.50 -2.68
C ALA A 15 0.83 -17.48 -3.84
N GLY A 16 1.64 -17.45 -4.92
CA GLY A 16 1.55 -18.36 -6.05
C GLY A 16 0.74 -17.85 -7.25
N PHE A 17 0.28 -16.60 -7.23
CA PHE A 17 -0.30 -15.97 -8.42
C PHE A 17 0.78 -15.57 -9.42
N LYS A 18 0.39 -15.46 -10.67
CA LYS A 18 1.25 -14.96 -11.75
C LYS A 18 0.80 -13.57 -12.18
N VAL A 19 1.63 -12.56 -11.98
CA VAL A 19 1.36 -11.23 -12.54
C VAL A 19 1.66 -11.26 -14.04
N ILE A 20 0.65 -10.93 -14.85
CA ILE A 20 0.74 -10.97 -16.32
C ILE A 20 0.70 -9.59 -16.96
N TRP A 21 0.21 -8.59 -16.22
CA TRP A 21 0.10 -7.22 -16.70
C TRP A 21 0.05 -6.26 -15.51
N ALA A 22 0.71 -5.12 -15.64
CA ALA A 22 0.73 -4.05 -14.65
C ALA A 22 0.68 -2.68 -15.33
N ASN A 23 0.07 -1.69 -14.66
CA ASN A 23 0.05 -0.31 -15.13
C ASN A 23 0.41 0.66 -14.01
N GLU A 24 1.25 1.63 -14.34
CA GLU A 24 1.66 2.71 -13.43
C GLU A 24 2.03 3.97 -14.24
N ILE A 25 1.68 5.15 -13.71
CA ILE A 25 1.94 6.44 -14.34
C ILE A 25 3.21 7.13 -13.81
N ASP A 26 3.57 6.86 -12.53
CA ASP A 26 4.77 7.48 -11.91
C ASP A 26 6.05 6.83 -12.46
N LYS A 27 6.76 7.56 -13.31
CA LYS A 27 8.01 7.10 -13.95
C LYS A 27 9.08 6.61 -12.96
N TYR A 28 9.10 7.13 -11.72
CA TYR A 28 10.05 6.67 -10.70
C TYR A 28 9.61 5.33 -10.11
N ALA A 29 8.31 5.14 -9.92
CA ALA A 29 7.75 3.85 -9.52
C ALA A 29 7.94 2.81 -10.62
N CYS A 30 7.63 3.13 -11.87
CA CYS A 30 7.87 2.27 -13.04
C CYS A 30 9.31 1.80 -13.12
N ARG A 31 10.27 2.70 -12.86
CA ARG A 31 11.67 2.33 -12.83
C ARG A 31 12.00 1.29 -11.76
N THR A 32 11.48 1.48 -10.55
CA THR A 32 11.67 0.52 -9.44
C THR A 32 10.97 -0.80 -9.76
N TYR A 33 9.77 -0.75 -10.32
CA TYR A 33 9.03 -1.93 -10.77
C TYR A 33 9.84 -2.77 -11.75
N ARG A 34 10.38 -2.15 -12.82
CA ARG A 34 11.21 -2.84 -13.84
C ARG A 34 12.44 -3.51 -13.27
N LEU A 35 13.06 -2.94 -12.24
CA LEU A 35 14.24 -3.54 -11.60
C LEU A 35 13.91 -4.86 -10.88
N ASN A 36 12.65 -5.09 -10.50
CA ASN A 36 12.22 -6.25 -9.72
C ASN A 36 11.37 -7.24 -10.51
N PHE A 37 10.55 -6.77 -11.46
CA PHE A 37 9.60 -7.59 -12.22
C PHE A 37 9.89 -7.64 -13.72
N GLY A 38 10.89 -6.90 -14.18
CA GLY A 38 11.19 -6.77 -15.61
C GLY A 38 10.30 -5.74 -16.32
N ASP A 39 10.51 -5.61 -17.63
CA ASP A 39 9.85 -4.59 -18.46
C ASP A 39 8.64 -5.12 -19.24
N GLN A 40 8.52 -6.44 -19.38
CA GLN A 40 7.59 -7.07 -20.32
C GLN A 40 6.10 -6.94 -19.93
N ILE A 41 5.82 -6.84 -18.62
CA ILE A 41 4.44 -6.81 -18.11
C ILE A 41 3.99 -5.39 -17.71
N LEU A 42 4.90 -4.42 -17.63
CA LEU A 42 4.59 -3.07 -17.18
C LEU A 42 4.25 -2.14 -18.34
N VAL A 43 3.05 -1.59 -18.31
CA VAL A 43 2.62 -0.48 -19.15
C VAL A 43 2.74 0.83 -18.36
N GLU A 44 3.75 1.65 -18.69
CA GLU A 44 3.93 2.99 -18.13
C GLU A 44 3.01 3.96 -18.87
N GLY A 45 2.04 4.54 -18.15
CA GLY A 45 1.10 5.51 -18.73
C GLY A 45 -0.16 5.70 -17.90
N ASP A 46 -0.97 6.64 -18.32
CA ASP A 46 -2.27 6.89 -17.71
C ASP A 46 -3.25 5.79 -18.11
N ILE A 47 -3.89 5.15 -17.15
CA ILE A 47 -4.88 4.10 -17.38
C ILE A 47 -6.08 4.61 -18.20
N GLN A 48 -6.37 5.90 -18.15
CA GLN A 48 -7.45 6.53 -18.94
C GLN A 48 -7.17 6.48 -20.45
N GLU A 49 -5.90 6.42 -20.84
CA GLU A 49 -5.46 6.36 -22.24
C GLU A 49 -5.35 4.91 -22.76
N ILE A 50 -5.51 3.91 -21.88
CA ILE A 50 -5.37 2.49 -22.25
C ILE A 50 -6.75 1.92 -22.59
N ALA A 51 -6.91 1.46 -23.82
CA ALA A 51 -8.12 0.76 -24.22
C ALA A 51 -8.25 -0.58 -23.48
N THR A 52 -9.47 -0.98 -23.12
CA THR A 52 -9.69 -2.27 -22.45
C THR A 52 -9.25 -3.45 -23.29
N ASP A 53 -9.30 -3.33 -24.61
CA ASP A 53 -8.90 -4.40 -25.53
C ASP A 53 -7.38 -4.64 -25.52
N ASP A 54 -6.58 -3.62 -25.17
CA ASP A 54 -5.13 -3.72 -25.03
C ASP A 54 -4.71 -4.39 -23.70
N ILE A 55 -5.64 -4.54 -22.76
CA ILE A 55 -5.41 -5.25 -21.51
C ILE A 55 -5.68 -6.75 -21.72
N PRO A 56 -4.76 -7.67 -21.37
CA PRO A 56 -5.01 -9.10 -21.51
C PRO A 56 -6.19 -9.56 -20.64
N ASN A 57 -6.73 -10.74 -20.91
CA ASN A 57 -7.67 -11.38 -19.99
C ASN A 57 -6.92 -11.91 -18.76
N PHE A 58 -7.57 -11.86 -17.60
CA PHE A 58 -7.00 -12.26 -16.31
C PHE A 58 -8.12 -12.73 -15.38
N ASP A 59 -7.77 -13.56 -14.41
CA ASP A 59 -8.71 -14.12 -13.43
C ASP A 59 -8.85 -13.22 -12.19
N VAL A 60 -7.77 -12.54 -11.81
CA VAL A 60 -7.71 -11.69 -10.61
C VAL A 60 -7.24 -10.28 -10.98
N LEU A 61 -8.00 -9.27 -10.56
CA LEU A 61 -7.60 -7.86 -10.63
C LEU A 61 -7.13 -7.38 -9.27
N ILE A 62 -5.93 -6.81 -9.21
CA ILE A 62 -5.40 -6.16 -8.01
C ILE A 62 -5.21 -4.65 -8.27
N ALA A 63 -5.68 -3.80 -7.34
CA ALA A 63 -5.55 -2.36 -7.49
C ALA A 63 -5.46 -1.61 -6.15
N GLY A 64 -4.46 -0.74 -6.04
CA GLY A 64 -4.32 0.26 -4.98
C GLY A 64 -4.60 1.67 -5.51
N PHE A 65 -5.83 1.97 -5.89
CA PHE A 65 -6.17 3.26 -6.49
C PHE A 65 -6.08 4.40 -5.48
N PRO A 66 -5.66 5.63 -5.89
CA PRO A 66 -5.59 6.76 -4.98
C PRO A 66 -6.99 7.20 -4.51
N CYS A 67 -7.08 7.52 -3.19
CA CYS A 67 -8.31 8.04 -2.59
C CYS A 67 -8.52 9.50 -3.03
N GLN A 68 -9.37 9.71 -4.04
CA GLN A 68 -9.81 11.02 -4.49
C GLN A 68 -11.31 11.17 -4.22
N ALA A 69 -11.77 12.42 -4.05
CA ALA A 69 -13.18 12.70 -3.86
C ALA A 69 -13.98 12.30 -5.11
N PHE A 70 -15.02 11.50 -4.93
CA PHE A 70 -15.99 11.23 -5.96
C PHE A 70 -16.98 12.41 -6.04
N SER A 71 -17.19 12.98 -7.20
CA SER A 71 -18.41 13.73 -7.43
C SER A 71 -19.57 12.72 -7.44
N SER A 72 -20.65 13.01 -6.72
CA SER A 72 -21.83 12.14 -6.52
C SER A 72 -22.62 11.92 -7.82
N VAL A 73 -22.03 11.15 -8.75
CA VAL A 73 -22.60 10.86 -10.06
C VAL A 73 -22.66 9.35 -10.23
N GLY A 74 -23.84 8.78 -10.48
CA GLY A 74 -24.03 7.34 -10.70
C GLY A 74 -23.23 6.79 -11.87
N LEU A 75 -23.14 5.45 -11.98
CA LEU A 75 -22.28 4.70 -12.89
C LEU A 75 -22.23 5.25 -14.31
N LEU A 76 -23.39 5.52 -14.92
CA LEU A 76 -23.49 6.02 -16.30
C LEU A 76 -22.90 7.42 -16.49
N LYS A 77 -22.90 8.27 -15.47
CA LYS A 77 -22.31 9.61 -15.54
C LYS A 77 -20.87 9.65 -15.04
N GLY A 78 -20.44 8.68 -14.23
CA GLY A 78 -19.07 8.56 -13.74
C GLY A 78 -18.06 8.26 -14.85
N PHE A 79 -18.46 7.48 -15.85
CA PHE A 79 -17.64 7.21 -17.05
C PHE A 79 -17.55 8.40 -18.01
N GLU A 80 -18.49 9.36 -17.93
CA GLU A 80 -18.52 10.54 -18.77
C GLU A 80 -17.91 11.78 -18.10
N ASP A 81 -17.53 11.73 -16.83
CA ASP A 81 -16.92 12.87 -16.12
C ASP A 81 -15.43 13.00 -16.51
N PRO A 82 -15.06 14.05 -17.24
CA PRO A 82 -13.68 14.25 -17.72
C PRO A 82 -12.65 14.49 -16.59
N ARG A 83 -13.09 14.57 -15.33
CA ARG A 83 -12.19 14.66 -14.15
C ARG A 83 -11.73 13.31 -13.66
N GLY A 84 -12.07 12.24 -14.39
CA GLY A 84 -11.57 10.87 -14.32
C GLY A 84 -11.27 10.37 -12.92
N ASN A 85 -12.26 9.81 -12.24
CA ASN A 85 -11.98 9.12 -10.99
C ASN A 85 -11.36 7.75 -11.29
N LEU A 86 -10.15 7.52 -10.81
CA LEU A 86 -9.38 6.31 -11.08
C LEU A 86 -10.06 5.01 -10.59
N PHE A 87 -10.99 5.10 -9.65
CA PHE A 87 -11.85 3.97 -9.31
C PHE A 87 -12.78 3.60 -10.47
N PHE A 88 -13.40 4.58 -11.17
CA PHE A 88 -14.25 4.28 -12.31
C PHE A 88 -13.47 3.71 -13.50
N GLU A 89 -12.20 4.08 -13.66
CA GLU A 89 -11.32 3.41 -14.62
C GLU A 89 -11.10 1.93 -14.26
N THR A 90 -10.96 1.64 -12.98
CA THR A 90 -10.90 0.24 -12.52
C THR A 90 -12.23 -0.47 -12.78
N ALA A 91 -13.37 0.18 -12.50
CA ALA A 91 -14.70 -0.37 -12.79
C ALA A 91 -14.93 -0.60 -14.29
N ARG A 92 -14.41 0.28 -15.17
CA ARG A 92 -14.42 0.10 -16.63
C ARG A 92 -13.69 -1.19 -17.04
N VAL A 93 -12.52 -1.43 -16.49
CA VAL A 93 -11.74 -2.65 -16.76
C VAL A 93 -12.46 -3.89 -16.21
N ILE A 94 -13.02 -3.83 -15.00
CA ILE A 94 -13.82 -4.92 -14.42
C ILE A 94 -15.03 -5.25 -15.29
N ALA A 95 -15.76 -4.24 -15.76
CA ALA A 95 -16.92 -4.41 -16.64
C ALA A 95 -16.56 -5.13 -17.94
N ALA A 96 -15.42 -4.77 -18.54
CA ALA A 96 -14.97 -5.34 -19.82
C ALA A 96 -14.34 -6.73 -19.67
N LYS A 97 -13.55 -6.96 -18.61
CA LYS A 97 -12.75 -8.19 -18.43
C LYS A 97 -13.39 -9.24 -17.54
N ARG A 98 -14.34 -8.84 -16.69
CA ARG A 98 -15.12 -9.76 -15.84
C ARG A 98 -14.26 -10.74 -15.01
N PRO A 99 -13.24 -10.26 -14.26
CA PRO A 99 -12.40 -11.14 -13.47
C PRO A 99 -13.21 -11.92 -12.42
N SER A 100 -12.77 -13.13 -12.09
CA SER A 100 -13.39 -13.97 -11.04
C SER A 100 -13.22 -13.36 -9.65
N LEU A 101 -12.16 -12.57 -9.45
CA LEU A 101 -11.87 -11.90 -8.18
C LEU A 101 -11.25 -10.53 -8.37
N VAL A 102 -11.61 -9.61 -7.48
CA VAL A 102 -11.04 -8.27 -7.40
C VAL A 102 -10.53 -8.01 -5.98
N PHE A 103 -9.29 -7.57 -5.87
CA PHE A 103 -8.67 -7.10 -4.64
C PHE A 103 -8.40 -5.61 -4.70
N PHE A 104 -8.88 -4.87 -3.71
CA PHE A 104 -8.55 -3.46 -3.53
C PHE A 104 -7.85 -3.21 -2.20
N GLU A 105 -6.86 -2.33 -2.21
CA GLU A 105 -6.28 -1.74 -1.01
C GLU A 105 -6.46 -0.22 -1.02
N ASN A 106 -6.76 0.35 0.14
CA ASN A 106 -6.83 1.80 0.29
C ASN A 106 -6.60 2.24 1.75
N VAL A 107 -6.49 3.55 1.97
CA VAL A 107 -6.44 4.11 3.33
C VAL A 107 -7.76 3.87 4.06
N ALA A 108 -7.69 3.55 5.38
CA ALA A 108 -8.89 3.28 6.18
C ALA A 108 -9.90 4.45 6.22
N ASN A 109 -9.40 5.68 5.98
CA ASN A 109 -10.26 6.87 5.90
C ASN A 109 -11.26 6.83 4.73
N LEU A 110 -11.09 5.92 3.75
CA LEU A 110 -12.04 5.71 2.66
C LEU A 110 -13.48 5.49 3.17
N LEU A 111 -13.64 4.78 4.30
CA LEU A 111 -14.94 4.54 4.93
C LEU A 111 -15.64 5.80 5.44
N LYS A 112 -14.87 6.84 5.78
CA LYS A 112 -15.39 8.09 6.34
C LYS A 112 -15.31 9.25 5.34
N HIS A 113 -14.62 9.05 4.23
CA HIS A 113 -14.42 10.07 3.21
C HIS A 113 -15.77 10.51 2.64
N ASP A 114 -15.96 11.81 2.48
CA ASP A 114 -17.22 12.42 2.07
C ASP A 114 -18.44 11.87 2.85
N LYS A 115 -18.35 11.82 4.17
CA LYS A 115 -19.38 11.29 5.09
C LYS A 115 -19.81 9.84 4.78
N GLY A 116 -18.91 9.05 4.18
CA GLY A 116 -19.15 7.67 3.77
C GLY A 116 -19.61 7.50 2.32
N ASN A 117 -20.00 8.56 1.63
CA ASN A 117 -20.53 8.49 0.27
C ASN A 117 -19.56 7.82 -0.72
N THR A 118 -18.26 8.07 -0.55
CA THR A 118 -17.22 7.46 -1.40
C THR A 118 -17.26 5.94 -1.34
N PHE A 119 -17.32 5.35 -0.16
CA PHE A 119 -17.35 3.91 -0.01
C PHE A 119 -18.69 3.29 -0.45
N GLU A 120 -19.80 3.98 -0.19
CA GLU A 120 -21.11 3.56 -0.70
C GLU A 120 -21.16 3.58 -2.23
N THR A 121 -20.53 4.55 -2.87
CA THR A 121 -20.38 4.58 -4.34
C THR A 121 -19.60 3.39 -4.86
N ILE A 122 -18.48 3.02 -4.20
CA ILE A 122 -17.72 1.82 -4.56
C ILE A 122 -18.60 0.58 -4.46
N LYS A 123 -19.33 0.42 -3.36
CA LYS A 123 -20.22 -0.74 -3.15
C LYS A 123 -21.33 -0.82 -4.20
N SER A 124 -22.02 0.29 -4.45
CA SER A 124 -23.12 0.31 -5.44
C SER A 124 -22.60 -0.01 -6.84
N THR A 125 -21.48 0.60 -7.24
CA THR A 125 -20.84 0.32 -8.54
C THR A 125 -20.49 -1.15 -8.71
N MET A 126 -19.85 -1.75 -7.70
CA MET A 126 -19.50 -3.18 -7.76
C MET A 126 -20.74 -4.07 -7.79
N ASN A 127 -21.78 -3.73 -7.01
CA ASN A 127 -23.07 -4.46 -7.04
C ASN A 127 -23.76 -4.34 -8.40
N GLU A 128 -23.76 -3.16 -9.03
CA GLU A 128 -24.31 -2.94 -10.37
C GLU A 128 -23.55 -3.76 -11.45
N LEU A 129 -22.24 -3.96 -11.23
CA LEU A 129 -21.42 -4.86 -12.04
C LEU A 129 -21.65 -6.35 -11.71
N GLY A 130 -22.47 -6.68 -10.71
CA GLY A 130 -22.79 -8.04 -10.30
C GLY A 130 -21.72 -8.67 -9.39
N TYR A 131 -20.94 -7.85 -8.66
CA TYR A 131 -19.94 -8.33 -7.72
C TYR A 131 -20.43 -8.18 -6.28
N TYR A 132 -20.31 -9.24 -5.49
CA TYR A 132 -20.46 -9.24 -4.04
C TYR A 132 -19.18 -8.74 -3.39
N ILE A 133 -19.27 -8.06 -2.24
CA ILE A 133 -18.13 -7.44 -1.56
C ILE A 133 -18.04 -7.87 -0.11
N THR A 134 -16.82 -8.18 0.34
CA THR A 134 -16.44 -8.20 1.75
C THR A 134 -15.23 -7.30 1.97
N TYR A 135 -15.09 -6.73 3.18
CA TYR A 135 -13.96 -5.84 3.49
C TYR A 135 -13.61 -5.86 4.97
N LYS A 136 -12.36 -5.53 5.27
CA LYS A 136 -11.87 -5.36 6.65
C LYS A 136 -10.87 -4.22 6.73
N VAL A 137 -10.96 -3.43 7.81
CA VAL A 137 -9.89 -2.50 8.17
C VAL A 137 -8.91 -3.23 9.06
N MET A 138 -7.63 -3.22 8.66
CA MET A 138 -6.56 -3.89 9.38
C MET A 138 -5.46 -2.89 9.71
N ASN A 139 -4.95 -2.92 10.96
CA ASN A 139 -3.80 -2.14 11.36
C ASN A 139 -2.58 -3.05 11.40
N ALA A 140 -1.51 -2.69 10.73
CA ALA A 140 -0.34 -3.56 10.58
C ALA A 140 0.22 -4.09 11.91
N SER A 141 0.15 -3.28 12.99
CA SER A 141 0.62 -3.69 14.31
C SER A 141 -0.18 -4.85 14.92
N ASP A 142 -1.40 -5.06 14.47
CA ASP A 142 -2.29 -6.10 15.00
C ASP A 142 -2.12 -7.43 14.22
N TYR A 143 -1.23 -7.42 13.20
CA TYR A 143 -0.91 -8.55 12.32
C TYR A 143 0.60 -8.84 12.29
N GLY A 144 1.30 -8.58 13.40
CA GLY A 144 2.71 -8.95 13.56
C GLY A 144 3.73 -8.00 12.90
N ILE A 145 3.30 -6.85 12.37
CA ILE A 145 4.20 -5.85 11.76
C ILE A 145 4.27 -4.61 12.65
N PRO A 146 5.43 -4.22 13.19
CA PRO A 146 5.53 -3.14 14.17
C PRO A 146 5.42 -1.75 13.54
N GLN A 147 4.33 -1.52 12.82
CA GLN A 147 3.98 -0.24 12.20
C GLN A 147 2.52 0.10 12.46
N GLN A 148 2.27 1.33 12.88
CA GLN A 148 0.92 1.89 12.95
C GLN A 148 0.44 2.24 11.54
N ARG A 149 -0.25 1.30 10.84
CA ARG A 149 -0.71 1.50 9.48
C ARG A 149 -2.09 0.87 9.29
N ASN A 150 -3.12 1.72 9.33
CA ASN A 150 -4.50 1.29 9.08
C ASN A 150 -4.80 1.32 7.58
N ARG A 151 -5.26 0.20 7.04
CA ARG A 151 -5.69 0.06 5.64
C ARG A 151 -7.00 -0.70 5.56
N ILE A 152 -7.82 -0.33 4.58
CA ILE A 152 -8.96 -1.12 4.19
C ILE A 152 -8.55 -2.05 3.06
N TYR A 153 -8.90 -3.32 3.20
CA TYR A 153 -8.76 -4.34 2.16
C TYR A 153 -10.16 -4.79 1.77
N ILE A 154 -10.41 -4.84 0.46
CA ILE A 154 -11.72 -5.14 -0.10
C ILE A 154 -11.54 -6.30 -1.08
N ILE A 155 -12.36 -7.32 -0.91
CA ILE A 155 -12.44 -8.47 -1.82
C ILE A 155 -13.81 -8.41 -2.49
N ALA A 156 -13.84 -8.58 -3.81
CA ALA A 156 -15.07 -8.67 -4.55
C ALA A 156 -15.02 -9.81 -5.57
N SER A 157 -16.15 -10.50 -5.75
CA SER A 157 -16.30 -11.59 -6.71
C SER A 157 -17.73 -11.63 -7.25
N PRO A 158 -17.96 -12.04 -8.51
CA PRO A 158 -19.30 -12.37 -8.98
C PRO A 158 -19.87 -13.64 -8.31
N HIS A 159 -19.01 -14.46 -7.69
CA HIS A 159 -19.39 -15.67 -6.97
C HIS A 159 -19.67 -15.36 -5.49
N LYS A 160 -20.94 -15.39 -5.11
CA LYS A 160 -21.39 -15.03 -3.75
C LYS A 160 -20.76 -15.92 -2.69
N ASP A 161 -20.72 -17.23 -2.98
CA ASP A 161 -20.21 -18.24 -2.05
C ASP A 161 -18.73 -18.03 -1.73
N LEU A 162 -17.92 -17.61 -2.72
CA LEU A 162 -16.52 -17.26 -2.50
C LEU A 162 -16.38 -16.11 -1.50
N VAL A 163 -17.18 -15.06 -1.66
CA VAL A 163 -17.12 -13.88 -0.77
C VAL A 163 -17.62 -14.21 0.65
N GLU A 164 -18.62 -15.09 0.79
CA GLU A 164 -19.16 -15.52 2.07
C GLU A 164 -18.21 -16.47 2.83
N LYS A 165 -17.46 -17.30 2.11
CA LYS A 165 -16.46 -18.23 2.69
C LYS A 165 -15.12 -17.55 2.97
N PHE A 166 -14.78 -16.50 2.23
CA PHE A 166 -13.49 -15.83 2.37
C PHE A 166 -13.31 -15.26 3.78
N CYS A 167 -12.20 -15.60 4.42
CA CYS A 167 -11.82 -15.09 5.74
C CYS A 167 -10.55 -14.23 5.64
N PHE A 168 -10.62 -13.01 6.19
CA PHE A 168 -9.41 -12.19 6.39
C PHE A 168 -8.49 -12.84 7.44
N PRO A 169 -7.16 -12.60 7.37
CA PRO A 169 -6.21 -13.07 8.37
C PRO A 169 -6.64 -12.74 9.79
N ASN A 170 -6.24 -13.60 10.73
CA ASN A 170 -6.45 -13.37 12.16
C ASN A 170 -5.42 -12.41 12.74
N GLU A 171 -5.85 -11.62 13.72
CA GLU A 171 -4.96 -10.78 14.50
C GLU A 171 -3.98 -11.63 15.30
N ARG A 172 -2.74 -11.14 15.43
CA ARG A 172 -1.68 -11.75 16.24
C ARG A 172 -0.79 -10.69 16.88
N PRO A 173 -0.24 -10.98 18.06
CA PRO A 173 0.67 -10.06 18.74
C PRO A 173 1.96 -9.85 17.95
N LEU A 174 2.65 -8.75 18.22
CA LEU A 174 3.99 -8.50 17.71
C LEU A 174 4.98 -9.48 18.36
N GLU A 175 5.75 -10.19 17.57
CA GLU A 175 6.88 -11.00 18.01
C GLU A 175 8.16 -10.16 18.18
N ARG A 176 8.24 -9.06 17.43
CA ARG A 176 9.39 -8.15 17.39
C ARG A 176 8.89 -6.71 17.32
N ASP A 177 9.65 -5.81 17.94
CA ASP A 177 9.44 -4.38 17.81
C ASP A 177 10.07 -3.81 16.54
N ALA A 178 9.84 -2.53 16.26
CA ALA A 178 10.37 -1.85 15.08
C ALA A 178 11.91 -1.72 15.11
N PHE A 179 12.51 -1.69 16.28
CA PHE A 179 13.97 -1.56 16.43
C PHE A 179 14.73 -2.80 15.93
N SER A 180 14.07 -3.96 15.91
CA SER A 180 14.64 -5.19 15.33
C SER A 180 14.84 -5.15 13.82
N TYR A 181 14.24 -4.16 13.14
CA TYR A 181 14.36 -3.91 11.70
C TYR A 181 15.43 -2.87 11.34
N PHE A 182 16.05 -2.25 12.36
CA PHE A 182 17.03 -1.19 12.20
C PHE A 182 18.46 -1.72 12.27
N ASP A 183 19.30 -1.15 11.43
CA ASP A 183 20.72 -1.46 11.41
C ASP A 183 21.40 -0.93 12.69
N LYS A 184 22.24 -1.76 13.31
CA LYS A 184 22.96 -1.41 14.56
C LYS A 184 24.26 -0.64 14.30
N GLU A 185 24.82 -0.79 13.10
CA GLU A 185 26.04 -0.11 12.69
C GLU A 185 25.77 1.39 12.51
N LYS A 186 26.82 2.21 12.73
CA LYS A 186 26.74 3.65 12.49
C LYS A 186 26.35 3.92 11.03
N GLN A 187 25.27 4.65 10.86
CA GLN A 187 24.78 5.04 9.55
C GLN A 187 25.54 6.25 8.98
N PRO A 188 25.47 6.51 7.66
CA PRO A 188 26.04 7.73 7.06
C PRO A 188 25.49 9.00 7.72
N GLU A 189 26.34 10.02 7.84
CA GLU A 189 26.07 11.31 8.49
C GLU A 189 24.75 11.97 8.05
N GLN A 190 24.34 11.78 6.81
CA GLN A 190 23.09 12.37 6.28
C GLN A 190 21.82 11.89 6.97
N TYR A 191 21.88 10.80 7.72
CA TYR A 191 20.73 10.30 8.50
C TYR A 191 20.69 10.90 9.90
N TYR A 192 21.81 11.37 10.44
CA TYR A 192 21.88 11.97 11.77
C TYR A 192 21.32 13.39 11.79
N MET A 193 20.76 13.78 12.92
CA MET A 193 20.00 15.00 13.08
C MET A 193 20.67 16.02 14.04
N ASP A 194 21.92 15.78 14.44
CA ASP A 194 22.65 16.64 15.39
C ASP A 194 22.73 18.11 14.96
N ASN A 195 22.76 18.38 13.64
CA ASN A 195 22.75 19.72 13.06
C ASN A 195 21.37 20.17 12.57
N HIS A 196 20.28 19.48 12.98
CA HIS A 196 18.94 19.85 12.55
C HIS A 196 18.47 21.13 13.23
N LYS A 197 17.86 22.05 12.46
CA LYS A 197 17.38 23.36 12.96
C LYS A 197 16.40 23.30 14.14
N LYS A 198 15.78 22.16 14.39
CA LYS A 198 14.85 21.87 15.49
C LYS A 198 15.47 20.95 16.54
N TRP A 199 16.79 20.90 16.65
CA TRP A 199 17.46 20.01 17.58
C TRP A 199 17.01 20.20 19.03
N ASP A 200 16.97 21.44 19.51
CA ASP A 200 16.56 21.75 20.89
C ASP A 200 15.11 21.34 21.17
N GLU A 201 14.20 21.58 20.16
CA GLU A 201 12.80 21.14 20.24
C GLU A 201 12.72 19.61 20.33
N MET A 202 13.53 18.89 19.54
CA MET A 202 13.59 17.43 19.55
C MET A 202 14.09 16.94 20.89
N MET A 203 15.20 17.45 21.42
CA MET A 203 15.78 17.03 22.68
C MET A 203 14.84 17.27 23.86
N ALA A 204 14.09 18.38 23.85
CA ALA A 204 13.09 18.65 24.86
C ALA A 204 11.87 17.71 24.82
N TYR A 205 11.57 17.13 23.66
CA TYR A 205 10.39 16.28 23.45
C TYR A 205 10.70 14.77 23.52
N MET A 206 11.90 14.36 23.13
CA MET A 206 12.33 12.97 23.04
C MET A 206 12.79 12.44 24.41
N ASP A 207 11.86 11.94 25.18
CA ASP A 207 12.04 11.49 26.56
C ASP A 207 12.24 9.95 26.70
N ASP A 208 12.10 9.21 25.61
CA ASP A 208 12.11 7.75 25.63
C ASP A 208 12.87 7.17 24.44
N ARG A 209 13.90 6.36 24.72
CA ARG A 209 14.73 5.70 23.70
C ARG A 209 14.04 4.53 22.98
N HIS A 210 12.98 3.98 23.56
CA HIS A 210 12.19 2.90 22.94
C HIS A 210 11.04 3.41 22.08
N ARG A 211 11.06 4.70 21.72
CA ARG A 211 10.03 5.30 20.87
C ARG A 211 10.60 5.83 19.58
N ILE A 212 9.75 5.80 18.58
CA ILE A 212 10.02 6.36 17.25
C ILE A 212 9.16 7.59 17.10
N TYR A 213 9.77 8.67 16.70
CA TYR A 213 9.16 10.00 16.58
C TYR A 213 9.01 10.40 15.12
N ARG A 214 8.16 11.38 14.85
CA ARG A 214 7.98 11.94 13.51
C ARG A 214 7.53 13.39 13.59
N PHE A 215 8.03 14.24 12.69
CA PHE A 215 7.48 15.58 12.50
C PHE A 215 6.06 15.52 11.89
N THR A 216 5.19 16.38 12.38
CA THR A 216 3.84 16.63 11.87
C THR A 216 3.65 18.12 11.62
N ASP A 217 2.50 18.54 11.11
CA ASP A 217 2.17 19.96 10.95
C ASP A 217 2.05 20.69 12.29
N TRP A 218 1.83 19.96 13.37
CA TRP A 218 1.58 20.47 14.72
C TRP A 218 2.78 20.32 15.67
N GLY A 219 3.94 19.88 15.15
CA GLY A 219 5.14 19.60 15.94
C GLY A 219 5.62 18.18 15.82
N ILE A 220 6.16 17.62 16.91
CA ILE A 220 6.66 16.24 16.94
C ILE A 220 5.58 15.32 17.50
N SER A 221 5.30 14.22 16.79
CA SER A 221 4.45 13.15 17.30
C SER A 221 5.30 12.00 17.81
N ARG A 222 4.82 11.37 18.87
CA ARG A 222 5.41 10.20 19.51
C ARG A 222 4.70 8.94 19.09
N GLY A 223 5.42 7.94 18.60
CA GLY A 223 4.90 6.62 18.32
C GLY A 223 4.53 5.85 19.60
N ARG A 224 3.77 4.76 19.44
CA ARG A 224 3.60 3.78 20.51
C ARG A 224 4.92 3.07 20.78
N ASP A 225 5.05 2.47 21.97
CA ASP A 225 6.24 1.74 22.36
C ASP A 225 6.59 0.63 21.36
N GLY A 226 7.82 0.61 20.86
CA GLY A 226 8.30 -0.36 19.88
C GLY A 226 7.59 -0.34 18.50
N ILE A 227 6.69 0.61 18.24
CA ILE A 227 5.90 0.66 17.00
C ILE A 227 6.24 1.91 16.18
N CYS A 228 6.62 1.70 14.93
CA CYS A 228 6.88 2.77 13.98
C CYS A 228 5.58 3.50 13.60
N PRO A 229 5.55 4.84 13.61
CA PRO A 229 4.45 5.59 13.01
C PRO A 229 4.27 5.25 11.53
N THR A 230 3.06 5.44 10.99
CA THR A 230 2.78 5.19 9.57
C THR A 230 3.85 5.77 8.65
N LEU A 231 4.45 4.96 7.81
CA LEU A 231 5.34 5.40 6.73
C LEU A 231 4.50 6.08 5.66
N LEU A 232 4.79 7.35 5.40
CA LEU A 232 4.01 8.21 4.51
C LEU A 232 4.77 8.53 3.23
N ALA A 233 4.07 8.75 2.13
CA ALA A 233 4.64 9.32 0.91
C ALA A 233 5.36 10.66 1.16
N ALA A 234 4.89 11.43 2.15
CA ALA A 234 5.50 12.70 2.58
C ALA A 234 6.93 12.56 3.14
N MET A 235 7.43 11.34 3.38
CA MET A 235 8.85 11.12 3.70
C MET A 235 9.78 11.59 2.56
N GLY A 236 9.31 11.51 1.30
CA GLY A 236 10.02 12.02 0.13
C GLY A 236 9.82 13.51 -0.15
N SER A 237 9.01 14.22 0.64
CA SER A 237 8.73 15.63 0.46
C SER A 237 9.83 16.52 1.05
N PRO A 238 9.85 17.83 0.71
CA PRO A 238 10.75 18.81 1.34
C PRO A 238 10.59 18.92 2.87
N TYR A 239 9.44 18.55 3.40
CA TYR A 239 9.14 18.58 4.85
C TYR A 239 9.68 17.35 5.59
N GLU A 240 10.26 16.39 4.88
CA GLU A 240 10.96 15.21 5.41
C GLU A 240 10.28 14.57 6.64
N ARG A 241 9.02 14.16 6.50
CA ARG A 241 8.27 13.49 7.59
C ARG A 241 8.75 12.04 7.81
N ILE A 242 10.07 11.85 7.75
CA ILE A 242 10.73 10.57 7.99
C ILE A 242 10.71 10.30 9.50
N PRO A 243 10.32 9.12 9.95
CA PRO A 243 10.46 8.74 11.35
C PRO A 243 11.92 8.80 11.81
N PHE A 244 12.15 9.18 13.08
CA PHE A 244 13.46 9.29 13.69
C PHE A 244 13.44 8.76 15.13
N PHE A 245 14.61 8.36 15.63
CA PHE A 245 14.75 7.71 16.92
C PHE A 245 16.19 7.86 17.44
N TYR A 246 16.43 7.48 18.70
CA TYR A 246 17.77 7.33 19.25
C TYR A 246 18.36 5.99 18.82
N ASP A 247 19.52 6.01 18.15
CA ASP A 247 20.41 4.84 18.08
C ASP A 247 21.52 4.91 19.13
N ASP A 248 22.53 4.05 19.02
CA ASP A 248 23.67 4.03 19.96
C ASP A 248 24.62 5.22 19.76
N TYR A 249 24.48 5.98 18.70
CA TYR A 249 25.37 7.08 18.33
C TYR A 249 24.73 8.46 18.55
N SER A 250 23.50 8.68 18.11
CA SER A 250 22.73 9.91 18.30
C SER A 250 21.27 9.74 17.86
N VAL A 251 20.58 10.84 17.57
CA VAL A 251 19.25 10.82 16.94
C VAL A 251 19.40 10.75 15.43
N ARG A 252 18.75 9.77 14.82
CA ARG A 252 18.76 9.64 13.38
C ARG A 252 17.39 9.31 12.78
N LYS A 253 17.24 9.62 11.52
CA LYS A 253 16.13 9.16 10.68
C LYS A 253 16.31 7.66 10.37
N ILE A 254 15.21 6.93 10.20
CA ILE A 254 15.26 5.61 9.58
C ILE A 254 15.80 5.73 8.15
N THR A 255 16.57 4.75 7.71
CA THR A 255 17.04 4.67 6.32
C THR A 255 15.93 4.16 5.39
N GLN A 256 16.12 4.26 4.09
CA GLN A 256 15.17 3.72 3.10
C GLN A 256 15.04 2.19 3.23
N LEU A 257 16.14 1.48 3.47
CA LEU A 257 16.12 0.02 3.63
C LEU A 257 15.38 -0.40 4.89
N GLU A 258 15.60 0.27 6.01
CA GLU A 258 14.85 0.05 7.24
C GLU A 258 13.36 0.32 7.06
N ALA A 259 13.00 1.40 6.36
CA ALA A 259 11.62 1.68 6.01
C ALA A 259 11.00 0.61 5.10
N ALA A 260 11.77 0.08 4.14
CA ALA A 260 11.34 -1.01 3.27
C ALA A 260 11.12 -2.32 4.05
N ARG A 261 12.04 -2.67 4.96
CA ARG A 261 11.89 -3.83 5.86
C ARG A 261 10.65 -3.73 6.73
N LEU A 262 10.33 -2.54 7.27
CA LEU A 262 9.10 -2.28 8.03
C LEU A 262 7.81 -2.41 7.19
N GLN A 263 7.90 -2.32 5.85
CA GLN A 263 6.80 -2.65 4.94
C GLN A 263 6.83 -4.12 4.51
N GLY A 264 7.84 -4.89 4.94
CA GLY A 264 7.98 -6.31 4.63
C GLY A 264 8.58 -6.60 3.25
N PHE A 265 9.22 -5.62 2.61
CA PHE A 265 10.01 -5.89 1.42
C PHE A 265 11.25 -6.70 1.78
N PRO A 266 11.60 -7.75 1.01
CA PRO A 266 12.80 -8.52 1.24
C PRO A 266 14.06 -7.69 0.90
N ASP A 267 15.19 -8.00 1.53
CA ASP A 267 16.47 -7.31 1.26
C ASP A 267 16.96 -7.49 -0.21
N SER A 268 16.44 -8.49 -0.89
CA SER A 268 16.68 -8.70 -2.33
C SER A 268 15.94 -7.72 -3.25
N PHE A 269 14.95 -6.98 -2.73
CA PHE A 269 14.20 -6.03 -3.52
C PHE A 269 15.07 -4.81 -3.88
N ILE A 270 15.17 -4.51 -5.16
CA ILE A 270 16.12 -3.53 -5.71
C ILE A 270 15.49 -2.13 -5.69
N TRP A 271 16.12 -1.22 -4.94
CA TRP A 271 15.76 0.19 -4.87
C TRP A 271 16.78 1.08 -5.59
N PRO A 272 16.37 2.08 -6.40
CA PRO A 272 17.30 2.97 -7.12
C PRO A 272 17.88 4.08 -6.22
N MET A 273 18.55 3.70 -5.12
CA MET A 273 19.03 4.58 -4.04
C MET A 273 19.91 5.72 -4.50
N LYS A 274 20.90 5.42 -5.37
CA LYS A 274 21.94 6.40 -5.75
C LYS A 274 21.41 7.59 -6.54
N ARG A 275 20.30 7.44 -7.27
CA ARG A 275 19.79 8.46 -8.18
C ARG A 275 18.61 9.24 -7.62
N THR A 276 17.80 8.61 -6.77
CA THR A 276 16.51 9.16 -6.34
C THR A 276 16.16 8.81 -4.89
N PRO A 277 17.03 9.10 -3.89
CA PRO A 277 16.81 8.65 -2.50
C PRO A 277 15.52 9.15 -1.90
N LYS A 278 15.09 10.40 -2.20
CA LYS A 278 13.79 10.95 -1.75
C LYS A 278 12.60 10.26 -2.40
N GLN A 279 12.72 9.87 -3.66
CA GLN A 279 11.66 9.13 -4.37
C GLN A 279 11.48 7.73 -3.78
N VAL A 280 12.57 7.08 -3.34
CA VAL A 280 12.48 5.77 -2.67
C VAL A 280 11.64 5.87 -1.39
N TYR A 281 11.83 6.88 -0.55
CA TYR A 281 10.96 7.10 0.60
C TYR A 281 9.48 7.32 0.21
N LYS A 282 9.23 8.12 -0.84
CA LYS A 282 7.86 8.35 -1.37
C LYS A 282 7.23 7.02 -1.80
N GLN A 283 7.99 6.20 -2.54
CA GLN A 283 7.55 4.90 -3.03
C GLN A 283 7.21 3.94 -1.90
N ILE A 284 8.09 3.82 -0.90
CA ILE A 284 7.86 2.99 0.29
C ILE A 284 6.60 3.44 1.04
N GLY A 285 6.43 4.75 1.24
CA GLY A 285 5.25 5.30 1.91
C GLY A 285 3.94 5.05 1.17
N ASN A 286 3.97 5.10 -0.17
CA ASN A 286 2.82 4.78 -1.02
C ASN A 286 2.54 3.28 -1.14
N SER A 287 3.51 2.44 -0.81
CA SER A 287 3.35 0.99 -0.93
C SER A 287 2.51 0.39 0.19
N VAL A 288 2.35 -0.91 0.17
CA VAL A 288 1.58 -1.71 1.11
C VAL A 288 2.46 -2.44 2.12
N CYS A 289 1.85 -2.97 3.17
CA CYS A 289 2.48 -3.95 4.06
C CYS A 289 2.46 -5.33 3.36
N VAL A 290 3.56 -5.70 2.73
CA VAL A 290 3.66 -6.90 1.88
C VAL A 290 3.20 -8.17 2.61
N PRO A 291 3.61 -8.45 3.88
CA PRO A 291 3.20 -9.68 4.56
C PRO A 291 1.68 -9.79 4.77
N ILE A 292 1.00 -8.68 5.08
CA ILE A 292 -0.46 -8.69 5.27
C ILE A 292 -1.16 -8.98 3.95
N VAL A 293 -0.73 -8.33 2.87
CA VAL A 293 -1.30 -8.57 1.53
C VAL A 293 -1.03 -10.00 1.08
N LYS A 294 0.15 -10.56 1.41
CA LYS A 294 0.47 -11.97 1.11
C LYS A 294 -0.49 -12.92 1.83
N GLU A 295 -0.75 -12.72 3.13
CA GLU A 295 -1.68 -13.58 3.86
C GLU A 295 -3.12 -13.48 3.32
N ILE A 296 -3.54 -12.28 2.91
CA ILE A 296 -4.83 -12.11 2.23
C ILE A 296 -4.83 -12.87 0.90
N ALA A 297 -3.73 -12.79 0.12
CA ALA A 297 -3.60 -13.49 -1.14
C ALA A 297 -3.53 -15.03 -0.98
N ASP A 298 -2.89 -15.53 0.09
CA ASP A 298 -2.91 -16.95 0.45
C ASP A 298 -4.36 -17.43 0.68
N ASN A 299 -5.14 -16.68 1.48
CA ASN A 299 -6.55 -17.02 1.77
C ASN A 299 -7.44 -16.90 0.51
N ILE A 300 -7.13 -15.97 -0.41
CA ILE A 300 -7.79 -15.90 -1.73
C ILE A 300 -7.48 -17.15 -2.54
N MET A 301 -6.22 -17.59 -2.58
CA MET A 301 -5.80 -18.78 -3.32
C MET A 301 -6.50 -20.04 -2.79
N GLU A 302 -6.66 -20.15 -1.48
CA GLU A 302 -7.41 -21.25 -0.86
C GLU A 302 -8.88 -21.23 -1.25
N ALA A 303 -9.54 -20.06 -1.17
CA ALA A 303 -10.94 -19.92 -1.55
C ALA A 303 -11.21 -20.21 -3.04
N LEU A 304 -10.28 -19.86 -3.93
CA LEU A 304 -10.39 -20.18 -5.36
C LEU A 304 -10.24 -21.70 -5.63
N LYS A 305 -9.34 -22.39 -4.93
CA LYS A 305 -9.16 -23.84 -5.09
C LYS A 305 -10.39 -24.63 -4.65
N GLU A 306 -11.05 -24.20 -3.59
CA GLU A 306 -12.28 -24.84 -3.12
C GLU A 306 -13.43 -24.71 -4.14
N GLU A 307 -13.46 -23.67 -4.99
CA GLU A 307 -14.45 -23.56 -6.07
C GLU A 307 -14.17 -24.56 -7.22
N ASP A 308 -12.90 -24.74 -7.60
CA ASP A 308 -12.51 -25.66 -8.68
C ASP A 308 -12.81 -27.14 -8.34
N ASP A 309 -12.83 -27.51 -7.04
CA ASP A 309 -13.18 -28.86 -6.58
C ASP A 309 -14.71 -29.17 -6.67
N TYR A 310 -15.56 -28.18 -6.98
CA TYR A 310 -17.01 -28.33 -7.13
C TYR A 310 -17.51 -28.26 -8.59
N VAL A 311 -16.61 -28.11 -9.57
CA VAL A 311 -16.90 -28.11 -11.03
C VAL A 311 -16.38 -29.40 -11.65
#